data_64aec3a92a9b52c9cc4f9a3fd3d32d60
#
_entry.id   64aec3a92a9b52c9cc4f9a3fd3d32d60
#
_cell.length_a   1.000
_cell.length_b   1.000
_cell.length_c   1.000
_cell.angle_alpha   90.00
_cell.angle_beta   90.00
_cell.angle_gamma   90.00
#
_symmetry.space_group_name_H-M   'P 1'
#
loop_
_entity.id
_entity.type
_entity.pdbx_description
1 polymer ?
#
loop_
_entity_poly.entity_id
_entity_poly.type
_entity_poly.pdbx_seq_one_letter_code
_entity_poly.pdbx_strand_id
1 'polypeptide(L)'
;MAEDNDPESQTEDPTQKRLDQALERGDVAKSQEINTWFMIAGGTLVVSTFSGSVGSGLVTAMRNLLANSWMIKTDGGNLLALMQQIEFAVLAAIGVPLLMLVLAAIAGNMLQHRLVWSAESLKPKFSKLSPAAGVKRIFGKQAAANFLKGLGKLLGLGAVMATILWPERSRMEAMVKLDPAAMLGATTNLTIHLLGAVVAALAIIAIGDYFFQYRSWFQRQKMSLQEIKEEFKQSEGDPHIKGKLRQLRQQRSKKRMMAAVPKASVIITNPTHYSVALSYERGMSAPICVAKGVDNLAFKIREIAREHDIPIVENVPLARALYATVEIDEEIPTEHYHAVAEVIGYVMRLKSGFGASRQ
;
A
#
# COMPACT_ATOMS: atom_id res chain seq x y z
N MET A 1 16.54 10.12 23.72
CA MET A 1 16.03 9.75 22.37
C MET A 1 16.99 8.79 21.63
N ALA A 2 17.64 7.89 22.32
CA ALA A 2 18.58 6.90 21.73
C ALA A 2 18.25 5.44 22.12
N GLU A 3 17.15 5.21 22.84
CA GLU A 3 16.75 3.87 23.30
C GLU A 3 15.76 3.13 22.37
N ASP A 4 15.23 3.80 21.33
CA ASP A 4 14.19 3.23 20.47
C ASP A 4 14.69 2.38 19.30
N ASN A 5 16.00 2.22 19.12
CA ASN A 5 16.59 1.45 18.02
C ASN A 5 17.23 0.13 18.48
N ASP A 6 16.87 -0.37 19.63
CA ASP A 6 17.38 -1.66 20.08
C ASP A 6 16.66 -2.78 19.30
N PRO A 7 17.40 -3.63 18.55
CA PRO A 7 16.80 -4.74 17.80
C PRO A 7 15.97 -5.70 18.67
N GLU A 8 16.25 -5.74 19.97
CA GLU A 8 15.52 -6.56 20.94
C GLU A 8 14.13 -6.01 21.25
N SER A 9 13.87 -4.71 21.00
CA SER A 9 12.56 -4.08 21.20
C SER A 9 11.57 -4.30 20.04
N GLN A 10 12.04 -4.76 18.88
CA GLN A 10 11.22 -4.98 17.67
C GLN A 10 10.58 -6.36 17.67
N THR A 11 9.59 -6.56 18.53
CA THR A 11 8.91 -7.85 18.73
C THR A 11 7.65 -7.99 17.91
N GLU A 12 6.99 -6.87 17.57
CA GLU A 12 5.68 -6.85 16.95
C GLU A 12 5.75 -7.01 15.44
N ASP A 13 4.71 -7.60 14.86
CA ASP A 13 4.60 -7.75 13.42
C ASP A 13 4.36 -6.39 12.74
N PRO A 14 4.91 -6.19 11.53
CA PRO A 14 4.79 -4.92 10.82
C PRO A 14 3.34 -4.64 10.42
N THR A 15 2.93 -3.39 10.54
CA THR A 15 1.64 -2.92 10.04
C THR A 15 1.60 -2.95 8.50
N GLN A 16 0.39 -2.99 7.92
CA GLN A 16 0.24 -2.92 6.45
C GLN A 16 0.87 -1.66 5.87
N LYS A 17 0.75 -0.53 6.55
CA LYS A 17 1.37 0.74 6.13
C LYS A 17 2.89 0.65 6.09
N ARG A 18 3.52 0.00 7.07
CA ARG A 18 4.96 -0.26 7.09
C ARG A 18 5.40 -1.09 5.90
N LEU A 19 4.64 -2.15 5.57
CA LEU A 19 4.90 -3.01 4.41
C LEU A 19 4.73 -2.25 3.09
N ASP A 20 3.71 -1.41 2.96
CA ASP A 20 3.48 -0.58 1.77
C ASP A 20 4.61 0.45 1.60
N GLN A 21 5.06 1.08 2.68
CA GLN A 21 6.23 1.98 2.66
C GLN A 21 7.54 1.27 2.29
N ALA A 22 7.74 0.03 2.75
CA ALA A 22 8.88 -0.78 2.34
C ALA A 22 8.84 -1.05 0.84
N LEU A 23 7.66 -1.40 0.31
CA LEU A 23 7.44 -1.60 -1.13
C LEU A 23 7.74 -0.32 -1.93
N GLU A 24 7.25 0.84 -1.52
CA GLU A 24 7.51 2.13 -2.18
C GLU A 24 9.02 2.48 -2.20
N ARG A 25 9.74 2.15 -1.13
CA ARG A 25 11.20 2.34 -1.05
C ARG A 25 11.98 1.30 -1.86
N GLY A 26 11.31 0.26 -2.36
CA GLY A 26 11.96 -0.85 -3.06
C GLY A 26 12.64 -1.87 -2.14
N ASP A 27 12.34 -1.84 -0.83
CA ASP A 27 12.80 -2.84 0.12
C ASP A 27 11.83 -4.02 0.14
N VAL A 28 12.13 -5.01 -0.67
CA VAL A 28 11.32 -6.21 -0.84
C VAL A 28 12.14 -7.47 -0.57
N ALA A 29 11.46 -8.55 -0.19
CA ALA A 29 12.10 -9.86 -0.10
C ALA A 29 12.50 -10.31 -1.50
N LYS A 30 13.80 -10.48 -1.73
CA LYS A 30 14.35 -10.89 -3.03
C LYS A 30 15.37 -12.02 -2.84
N SER A 31 15.08 -13.15 -3.47
CA SER A 31 16.01 -14.25 -3.63
C SER A 31 16.65 -14.20 -5.03
N GLN A 32 17.96 -14.18 -5.06
CA GLN A 32 18.70 -14.26 -6.32
C GLN A 32 18.64 -15.68 -6.91
N GLU A 33 18.44 -16.68 -6.06
CA GLU A 33 18.35 -18.09 -6.46
C GLU A 33 17.09 -18.37 -7.29
N ILE A 34 15.96 -17.75 -6.94
CA ILE A 34 14.73 -17.86 -7.75
C ILE A 34 14.96 -17.28 -9.14
N ASN A 35 15.59 -16.13 -9.27
CA ASN A 35 15.88 -15.55 -10.59
C ASN A 35 16.81 -16.46 -11.41
N THR A 36 17.84 -17.00 -10.78
CA THR A 36 18.76 -17.95 -11.40
C THR A 36 18.01 -19.21 -11.84
N TRP A 37 17.13 -19.75 -11.01
CA TRP A 37 16.31 -20.90 -11.33
C TRP A 37 15.40 -20.64 -12.54
N PHE A 38 14.70 -19.50 -12.58
CA PHE A 38 13.86 -19.15 -13.73
C PHE A 38 14.65 -19.03 -15.01
N MET A 39 15.85 -18.45 -14.95
CA MET A 39 16.72 -18.34 -16.13
C MET A 39 17.21 -19.71 -16.62
N ILE A 40 17.65 -20.58 -15.72
CA ILE A 40 18.12 -21.94 -16.08
C ILE A 40 16.94 -22.81 -16.57
N ALA A 41 15.77 -22.73 -15.89
CA ALA A 41 14.57 -23.45 -16.30
C ALA A 41 14.07 -22.96 -17.68
N GLY A 42 14.03 -21.63 -17.88
CA GLY A 42 13.71 -21.02 -19.17
C GLY A 42 14.68 -21.45 -20.28
N GLY A 43 15.97 -21.41 -19.98
CA GLY A 43 17.01 -21.91 -20.90
C GLY A 43 16.85 -23.37 -21.23
N THR A 44 16.55 -24.23 -20.24
CA THR A 44 16.26 -25.64 -20.44
C THR A 44 15.04 -25.86 -21.34
N LEU A 45 13.97 -25.09 -21.10
CA LEU A 45 12.77 -25.14 -21.92
C LEU A 45 13.06 -24.71 -23.37
N VAL A 46 13.84 -23.64 -23.56
CA VAL A 46 14.29 -23.21 -24.90
C VAL A 46 15.09 -24.29 -25.60
N VAL A 47 16.09 -24.87 -24.94
CA VAL A 47 16.90 -25.93 -25.52
C VAL A 47 16.04 -27.16 -25.88
N SER A 48 15.16 -27.60 -24.97
CA SER A 48 14.32 -28.79 -25.22
C SER A 48 13.33 -28.60 -26.36
N THR A 49 12.80 -27.35 -26.52
CA THR A 49 11.73 -27.09 -27.52
C THR A 49 12.29 -26.63 -28.85
N PHE A 50 13.33 -25.82 -28.86
CA PHE A 50 13.78 -25.09 -30.04
C PHE A 50 15.12 -25.57 -30.61
N SER A 51 15.86 -26.50 -29.96
CA SER A 51 17.16 -26.95 -30.44
C SER A 51 17.10 -27.50 -31.89
N GLY A 52 16.07 -28.25 -32.22
CA GLY A 52 15.86 -28.78 -33.56
C GLY A 52 15.50 -27.72 -34.61
N SER A 53 14.53 -26.83 -34.27
CA SER A 53 14.02 -25.84 -35.22
C SER A 53 15.02 -24.68 -35.43
N VAL A 54 15.68 -24.19 -34.39
CA VAL A 54 16.73 -23.17 -34.49
C VAL A 54 17.93 -23.72 -35.27
N GLY A 55 18.35 -24.94 -34.93
CA GLY A 55 19.46 -25.60 -35.63
C GLY A 55 19.17 -25.81 -37.14
N SER A 56 18.02 -26.37 -37.50
CA SER A 56 17.65 -26.58 -38.89
C SER A 56 17.43 -25.27 -39.65
N GLY A 57 16.84 -24.26 -39.03
CA GLY A 57 16.65 -22.94 -39.65
C GLY A 57 17.97 -22.25 -39.98
N LEU A 58 18.91 -22.21 -39.04
CA LEU A 58 20.24 -21.62 -39.26
C LEU A 58 21.07 -22.42 -40.28
N VAL A 59 21.07 -23.73 -40.16
CA VAL A 59 21.78 -24.61 -41.14
C VAL A 59 21.21 -24.42 -42.54
N THR A 60 19.90 -24.31 -42.71
CA THR A 60 19.28 -24.09 -44.02
C THR A 60 19.66 -22.73 -44.59
N ALA A 61 19.62 -21.65 -43.75
CA ALA A 61 20.04 -20.34 -44.17
C ALA A 61 21.53 -20.31 -44.61
N MET A 62 22.41 -20.92 -43.82
CA MET A 62 23.84 -21.01 -44.13
C MET A 62 24.11 -21.86 -45.36
N ARG A 63 23.44 -23.00 -45.49
CA ARG A 63 23.54 -23.89 -46.66
C ARG A 63 23.13 -23.13 -47.92
N ASN A 64 22.01 -22.42 -47.90
CA ASN A 64 21.54 -21.67 -49.05
C ASN A 64 22.53 -20.56 -49.44
N LEU A 65 23.12 -19.87 -48.45
CA LEU A 65 24.15 -18.86 -48.68
C LEU A 65 25.40 -19.47 -49.39
N LEU A 66 25.90 -20.59 -48.85
CA LEU A 66 27.10 -21.23 -49.36
C LEU A 66 26.83 -21.86 -50.75
N ALA A 67 25.71 -22.56 -50.93
CA ALA A 67 25.35 -23.20 -52.17
C ALA A 67 25.16 -22.22 -53.33
N ASN A 68 24.68 -21.01 -53.03
CA ASN A 68 24.39 -19.99 -54.03
C ASN A 68 25.42 -18.86 -54.03
N SER A 69 26.56 -19.03 -53.34
CA SER A 69 27.58 -17.97 -53.19
C SER A 69 28.11 -17.47 -54.54
N TRP A 70 28.22 -18.33 -55.54
CA TRP A 70 28.65 -17.98 -56.90
C TRP A 70 27.62 -17.14 -57.68
N MET A 71 26.35 -17.15 -57.29
CA MET A 71 25.26 -16.37 -57.91
C MET A 71 25.06 -15.01 -57.28
N ILE A 72 25.71 -14.72 -56.15
CA ILE A 72 25.56 -13.47 -55.43
C ILE A 72 26.18 -12.34 -56.23
N LYS A 73 25.32 -11.46 -56.73
CA LYS A 73 25.78 -10.25 -57.40
C LYS A 73 26.29 -9.27 -56.35
N THR A 74 27.49 -8.72 -56.57
CA THR A 74 28.17 -7.84 -55.60
C THR A 74 27.78 -6.36 -55.77
N ASP A 75 26.75 -6.04 -56.54
CA ASP A 75 26.19 -4.71 -56.64
C ASP A 75 25.48 -4.33 -55.31
N GLY A 76 25.56 -3.07 -54.90
CA GLY A 76 25.18 -2.64 -53.57
C GLY A 76 23.72 -2.95 -53.17
N GLY A 77 22.80 -2.95 -54.13
CA GLY A 77 21.38 -3.30 -53.87
C GLY A 77 21.15 -4.78 -53.54
N ASN A 78 21.79 -5.66 -54.25
CA ASN A 78 21.66 -7.11 -54.06
C ASN A 78 22.35 -7.56 -52.77
N LEU A 79 23.49 -6.94 -52.41
CA LEU A 79 24.20 -7.24 -51.18
C LEU A 79 23.40 -6.81 -49.95
N LEU A 80 22.74 -5.63 -50.00
CA LEU A 80 21.86 -5.17 -48.95
C LEU A 80 20.65 -6.11 -48.75
N ALA A 81 20.00 -6.51 -49.83
CA ALA A 81 18.89 -7.48 -49.79
C ALA A 81 19.29 -8.85 -49.19
N LEU A 82 20.47 -9.33 -49.53
CA LEU A 82 21.02 -10.55 -48.94
C LEU A 82 21.25 -10.42 -47.43
N MET A 83 21.85 -9.29 -46.98
CA MET A 83 22.04 -9.02 -45.58
C MET A 83 20.74 -8.96 -44.81
N GLN A 84 19.72 -8.28 -45.35
CA GLN A 84 18.36 -8.23 -44.74
C GLN A 84 17.72 -9.63 -44.66
N GLN A 85 17.88 -10.45 -45.68
CA GLN A 85 17.36 -11.84 -45.67
C GLN A 85 18.04 -12.70 -44.62
N ILE A 86 19.37 -12.58 -44.44
CA ILE A 86 20.11 -13.31 -43.40
C ILE A 86 19.69 -12.80 -42.03
N GLU A 87 19.64 -11.48 -41.85
CA GLU A 87 19.20 -10.86 -40.58
C GLU A 87 17.81 -11.33 -40.18
N PHE A 88 16.85 -11.29 -41.10
CA PHE A 88 15.49 -11.79 -40.85
C PHE A 88 15.46 -13.28 -40.49
N ALA A 89 16.22 -14.14 -41.20
CA ALA A 89 16.32 -15.56 -40.91
C ALA A 89 16.90 -15.81 -39.49
N VAL A 90 17.92 -15.06 -39.08
CA VAL A 90 18.54 -15.15 -37.77
C VAL A 90 17.55 -14.65 -36.70
N LEU A 91 16.92 -13.50 -36.91
CA LEU A 91 15.92 -12.96 -35.96
C LEU A 91 14.71 -13.90 -35.81
N ALA A 92 14.23 -14.49 -36.91
CA ALA A 92 13.14 -15.46 -36.86
C ALA A 92 13.53 -16.74 -36.08
N ALA A 93 14.76 -17.20 -36.23
CA ALA A 93 15.26 -18.36 -35.51
C ALA A 93 15.47 -18.13 -34.02
N ILE A 94 16.00 -16.97 -33.62
CA ILE A 94 16.44 -16.69 -32.24
C ILE A 94 15.39 -15.84 -31.48
N GLY A 95 14.52 -15.13 -32.19
CA GLY A 95 13.59 -14.14 -31.56
C GLY A 95 12.66 -14.76 -30.55
N VAL A 96 12.01 -15.89 -30.89
CA VAL A 96 11.11 -16.59 -29.97
C VAL A 96 11.86 -17.15 -28.74
N PRO A 97 12.99 -17.85 -28.90
CA PRO A 97 13.85 -18.24 -27.79
C PRO A 97 14.24 -17.09 -26.86
N LEU A 98 14.68 -15.98 -27.43
CA LEU A 98 15.04 -14.79 -26.63
C LEU A 98 13.83 -14.21 -25.89
N LEU A 99 12.68 -14.10 -26.54
CA LEU A 99 11.45 -13.66 -25.90
C LEU A 99 11.07 -14.54 -24.71
N MET A 100 11.20 -15.86 -24.84
CA MET A 100 10.95 -16.80 -23.73
C MET A 100 11.89 -16.57 -22.55
N LEU A 101 13.17 -16.31 -22.81
CA LEU A 101 14.13 -15.99 -21.74
C LEU A 101 13.80 -14.65 -21.05
N VAL A 102 13.40 -13.65 -21.82
CA VAL A 102 12.93 -12.37 -21.26
C VAL A 102 11.70 -12.58 -20.37
N LEU A 103 10.73 -13.38 -20.84
CA LEU A 103 9.54 -13.72 -20.04
C LEU A 103 9.91 -14.50 -18.77
N ALA A 104 10.86 -15.43 -18.86
CA ALA A 104 11.36 -16.16 -17.69
C ALA A 104 12.03 -15.22 -16.67
N ALA A 105 12.84 -14.25 -17.13
CA ALA A 105 13.46 -13.25 -16.28
C ALA A 105 12.43 -12.35 -15.58
N ILE A 106 11.39 -11.93 -16.31
CA ILE A 106 10.29 -11.13 -15.75
C ILE A 106 9.51 -11.97 -14.74
N ALA A 107 9.14 -13.20 -15.08
CA ALA A 107 8.40 -14.11 -14.20
C ALA A 107 9.13 -14.37 -12.88
N GLY A 108 10.44 -14.59 -12.93
CA GLY A 108 11.28 -14.79 -11.74
C GLY A 108 11.26 -13.61 -10.77
N ASN A 109 11.18 -12.39 -11.27
CA ASN A 109 11.04 -11.20 -10.43
C ASN A 109 9.60 -11.00 -9.94
N MET A 110 8.61 -11.11 -10.84
CA MET A 110 7.20 -10.86 -10.50
C MET A 110 6.62 -11.88 -9.51
N LEU A 111 7.13 -13.10 -9.49
CA LEU A 111 6.68 -14.12 -8.55
C LEU A 111 7.09 -13.81 -7.10
N GLN A 112 8.19 -13.10 -6.90
CA GLN A 112 8.73 -12.80 -5.58
C GLN A 112 8.08 -11.58 -4.92
N HIS A 113 7.75 -10.56 -5.70
CA HIS A 113 7.14 -9.31 -5.22
C HIS A 113 6.37 -8.61 -6.34
N ARG A 114 5.45 -7.75 -5.97
CA ARG A 114 4.72 -6.89 -6.92
C ARG A 114 5.69 -6.00 -7.69
N LEU A 115 5.25 -5.48 -8.85
CA LEU A 115 6.05 -4.52 -9.60
C LEU A 115 6.39 -3.33 -8.70
N VAL A 116 7.69 -3.12 -8.50
CA VAL A 116 8.22 -2.01 -7.70
C VAL A 116 8.75 -0.94 -8.63
N TRP A 117 8.14 0.24 -8.57
CA TRP A 117 8.62 1.40 -9.28
C TRP A 117 9.15 2.41 -8.26
N SER A 118 10.45 2.31 -7.94
CA SER A 118 11.08 3.20 -6.94
C SER A 118 12.15 4.08 -7.57
N ALA A 119 11.84 5.36 -7.72
CA ALA A 119 12.80 6.36 -8.16
C ALA A 119 13.92 6.60 -7.12
N GLU A 120 13.66 6.28 -5.84
CA GLU A 120 14.63 6.44 -4.76
C GLU A 120 15.81 5.46 -4.88
N SER A 121 15.58 4.27 -5.44
CA SER A 121 16.62 3.27 -5.68
C SER A 121 17.63 3.70 -6.75
N LEU A 122 17.23 4.61 -7.65
CA LEU A 122 18.07 5.14 -8.73
C LEU A 122 18.96 6.30 -8.30
N LYS A 123 18.69 6.92 -7.15
CA LYS A 123 19.50 8.03 -6.64
C LYS A 123 20.90 7.53 -6.25
N PRO A 124 21.98 8.17 -6.75
CA PRO A 124 23.34 7.78 -6.39
C PRO A 124 23.58 8.05 -4.90
N LYS A 125 23.95 7.00 -4.15
CA LYS A 125 24.27 7.08 -2.72
C LYS A 125 25.79 7.09 -2.58
N PHE A 126 26.41 8.27 -2.46
CA PHE A 126 27.86 8.43 -2.32
C PHE A 126 28.46 7.68 -1.13
N SER A 127 27.65 7.42 -0.08
CA SER A 127 28.06 6.58 1.05
C SER A 127 28.43 5.15 0.67
N LYS A 128 27.93 4.62 -0.45
CA LYS A 128 28.27 3.29 -0.97
C LYS A 128 29.60 3.25 -1.73
N LEU A 129 30.18 4.38 -2.04
CA LEU A 129 31.46 4.52 -2.77
C LEU A 129 32.69 4.56 -1.86
N SER A 130 32.52 4.48 -0.54
CA SER A 130 33.64 4.48 0.41
C SER A 130 34.50 3.21 0.23
N PRO A 131 35.83 3.35 -0.03
CA PRO A 131 36.74 2.20 -0.20
C PRO A 131 36.81 1.31 1.05
N ALA A 132 36.79 1.91 2.24
CA ALA A 132 36.81 1.17 3.51
C ALA A 132 35.54 0.29 3.70
N ALA A 133 34.37 0.82 3.33
CA ALA A 133 33.13 0.05 3.31
C ALA A 133 33.17 -1.07 2.26
N GLY A 134 33.82 -0.83 1.13
CA GLY A 134 34.06 -1.81 0.07
C GLY A 134 34.90 -3.00 0.55
N VAL A 135 36.04 -2.74 1.21
CA VAL A 135 36.91 -3.77 1.79
C VAL A 135 36.15 -4.61 2.84
N LYS A 136 35.45 -3.95 3.77
CA LYS A 136 34.62 -4.65 4.77
C LYS A 136 33.54 -5.51 4.15
N ARG A 137 32.98 -5.11 3.00
CA ARG A 137 31.96 -5.87 2.27
C ARG A 137 32.53 -7.10 1.56
N ILE A 138 33.79 -7.03 1.09
CA ILE A 138 34.47 -8.15 0.41
C ILE A 138 35.06 -9.15 1.41
N PHE A 139 35.62 -8.69 2.50
CA PHE A 139 36.31 -9.53 3.50
C PHE A 139 35.54 -9.68 4.83
N GLY A 140 34.30 -9.20 4.90
CA GLY A 140 33.47 -9.32 6.09
C GLY A 140 32.85 -10.70 6.29
N LYS A 141 32.34 -10.96 7.49
CA LYS A 141 31.68 -12.22 7.86
C LYS A 141 30.55 -12.59 6.88
N GLN A 142 29.82 -11.59 6.36
CA GLN A 142 28.77 -11.80 5.39
C GLN A 142 29.28 -12.31 4.03
N ALA A 143 30.44 -11.80 3.60
CA ALA A 143 31.07 -12.25 2.36
C ALA A 143 31.57 -13.71 2.49
N ALA A 144 32.18 -14.05 3.63
CA ALA A 144 32.58 -15.42 3.92
C ALA A 144 31.39 -16.39 3.96
N ALA A 145 30.26 -15.98 4.57
CA ALA A 145 29.04 -16.78 4.59
C ALA A 145 28.45 -16.97 3.17
N ASN A 146 28.45 -15.91 2.35
CA ASN A 146 27.98 -15.99 0.95
C ASN A 146 28.90 -16.86 0.08
N PHE A 147 30.22 -16.78 0.28
CA PHE A 147 31.18 -17.65 -0.37
C PHE A 147 30.95 -19.13 -0.01
N LEU A 148 30.77 -19.44 1.27
CA LEU A 148 30.52 -20.80 1.72
C LEU A 148 29.20 -21.37 1.18
N LYS A 149 28.14 -20.55 1.13
CA LYS A 149 26.87 -20.91 0.46
C LYS A 149 27.09 -21.19 -1.02
N GLY A 150 27.87 -20.36 -1.73
CA GLY A 150 28.22 -20.54 -3.14
C GLY A 150 29.01 -21.83 -3.38
N LEU A 151 30.00 -22.12 -2.53
CA LEU A 151 30.77 -23.33 -2.59
C LEU A 151 29.92 -24.59 -2.33
N GLY A 152 29.05 -24.55 -1.31
CA GLY A 152 28.12 -25.64 -1.02
C GLY A 152 27.19 -25.93 -2.20
N LYS A 153 26.70 -24.90 -2.87
CA LYS A 153 25.87 -24.99 -4.07
C LYS A 153 26.65 -25.63 -5.24
N LEU A 154 27.86 -25.15 -5.48
CA LEU A 154 28.72 -25.70 -6.54
C LEU A 154 29.00 -27.19 -6.33
N LEU A 155 29.34 -27.57 -5.08
CA LEU A 155 29.57 -28.97 -4.73
C LEU A 155 28.29 -29.83 -4.86
N GLY A 156 27.14 -29.30 -4.40
CA GLY A 156 25.87 -30.01 -4.52
C GLY A 156 25.44 -30.23 -5.96
N LEU A 157 25.52 -29.20 -6.80
CA LEU A 157 25.23 -29.33 -8.24
C LEU A 157 26.24 -30.24 -8.94
N GLY A 158 27.52 -30.11 -8.61
CA GLY A 158 28.58 -30.98 -9.12
C GLY A 158 28.32 -32.46 -8.80
N ALA A 159 27.88 -32.73 -7.56
CA ALA A 159 27.50 -34.08 -7.15
C ALA A 159 26.30 -34.61 -7.96
N VAL A 160 25.23 -33.78 -8.12
CA VAL A 160 24.08 -34.16 -8.95
C VAL A 160 24.49 -34.44 -10.41
N MET A 161 25.33 -33.59 -11.00
CA MET A 161 25.85 -33.81 -12.36
C MET A 161 26.69 -35.07 -12.43
N ALA A 162 27.55 -35.33 -11.45
CA ALA A 162 28.37 -36.53 -11.41
C ALA A 162 27.55 -37.81 -11.33
N THR A 163 26.44 -37.82 -10.53
CA THR A 163 25.57 -39.02 -10.47
C THR A 163 24.87 -39.32 -11.78
N ILE A 164 24.67 -38.34 -12.66
CA ILE A 164 24.06 -38.53 -13.97
C ILE A 164 25.11 -38.89 -15.02
N LEU A 165 26.25 -38.18 -15.02
CA LEU A 165 27.28 -38.40 -16.04
C LEU A 165 28.08 -39.68 -15.83
N TRP A 166 28.28 -40.08 -14.57
CA TRP A 166 29.10 -41.28 -14.27
C TRP A 166 28.56 -42.57 -14.89
N PRO A 167 27.28 -42.90 -14.86
CA PRO A 167 26.71 -44.05 -15.54
C PRO A 167 26.77 -43.95 -17.08
N GLU A 168 26.72 -42.72 -17.63
CA GLU A 168 26.68 -42.46 -19.05
C GLU A 168 28.07 -42.48 -19.73
N ARG A 169 29.16 -42.61 -18.94
CA ARG A 169 30.53 -42.57 -19.47
C ARG A 169 30.81 -43.59 -20.57
N SER A 170 30.33 -44.84 -20.43
CA SER A 170 30.50 -45.86 -21.43
C SER A 170 29.71 -45.58 -22.71
N ARG A 171 28.55 -44.94 -22.59
CA ARG A 171 27.77 -44.48 -23.75
C ARG A 171 28.46 -43.32 -24.46
N MET A 172 29.06 -42.38 -23.70
CA MET A 172 29.84 -41.29 -24.27
C MET A 172 31.06 -41.78 -25.06
N GLU A 173 31.75 -42.81 -24.55
CA GLU A 173 32.84 -43.45 -25.28
C GLU A 173 32.34 -44.12 -26.58
N ALA A 174 31.15 -44.72 -26.56
CA ALA A 174 30.55 -45.33 -27.74
C ALA A 174 30.05 -44.29 -28.76
N MET A 175 29.73 -43.07 -28.34
CA MET A 175 29.25 -41.99 -29.24
C MET A 175 30.27 -41.61 -30.29
N VAL A 176 31.58 -41.76 -30.03
CA VAL A 176 32.64 -41.47 -30.99
C VAL A 176 32.56 -42.39 -32.23
N LYS A 177 31.91 -43.55 -32.12
CA LYS A 177 31.69 -44.51 -33.23
C LYS A 177 30.35 -44.31 -33.95
N LEU A 178 29.52 -43.39 -33.52
CA LEU A 178 28.23 -43.12 -34.14
C LEU A 178 28.37 -42.21 -35.37
N ASP A 179 27.36 -42.29 -36.25
CA ASP A 179 27.17 -41.31 -37.31
C ASP A 179 26.93 -39.92 -36.68
N PRO A 180 27.47 -38.83 -37.29
CA PRO A 180 27.33 -37.48 -36.76
C PRO A 180 25.90 -37.02 -36.42
N ALA A 181 24.91 -37.48 -37.20
CA ALA A 181 23.51 -37.18 -36.97
C ALA A 181 22.98 -37.88 -35.71
N ALA A 182 23.34 -39.14 -35.49
CA ALA A 182 22.97 -39.90 -34.29
C ALA A 182 23.69 -39.37 -33.05
N MET A 183 24.95 -38.94 -33.18
CA MET A 183 25.71 -38.29 -32.09
C MET A 183 25.07 -37.00 -31.63
N LEU A 184 24.56 -36.17 -32.55
CA LEU A 184 23.88 -34.92 -32.20
C LEU A 184 22.60 -35.19 -31.37
N GLY A 185 21.79 -36.18 -31.79
CA GLY A 185 20.59 -36.57 -31.05
C GLY A 185 20.90 -37.10 -29.64
N ALA A 186 21.90 -37.96 -29.51
CA ALA A 186 22.34 -38.50 -28.21
C ALA A 186 22.86 -37.41 -27.27
N THR A 187 23.66 -36.46 -27.78
CA THR A 187 24.19 -35.33 -27.02
C THR A 187 23.07 -34.41 -26.57
N THR A 188 22.09 -34.11 -27.45
CA THR A 188 20.92 -33.27 -27.08
C THR A 188 20.11 -33.91 -25.97
N ASN A 189 19.81 -35.20 -26.03
CA ASN A 189 19.08 -35.92 -24.99
C ASN A 189 19.82 -35.90 -23.65
N LEU A 190 21.13 -36.18 -23.67
CA LEU A 190 21.94 -36.12 -22.43
C LEU A 190 21.96 -34.70 -21.82
N THR A 191 22.09 -33.69 -22.67
CA THR A 191 22.06 -32.29 -22.25
C THR A 191 20.73 -31.92 -21.61
N ILE A 192 19.59 -32.32 -22.19
CA ILE A 192 18.26 -32.07 -21.64
C ILE A 192 18.08 -32.77 -20.28
N HIS A 193 18.54 -34.03 -20.16
CA HIS A 193 18.50 -34.76 -18.89
C HIS A 193 19.34 -34.08 -17.80
N LEU A 194 20.55 -33.62 -18.12
CA LEU A 194 21.42 -32.88 -17.21
C LEU A 194 20.79 -31.55 -16.78
N LEU A 195 20.31 -30.77 -17.73
CA LEU A 195 19.67 -29.50 -17.44
C LEU A 195 18.41 -29.68 -16.59
N GLY A 196 17.60 -30.71 -16.89
CA GLY A 196 16.42 -31.05 -16.10
C GLY A 196 16.75 -31.38 -14.64
N ALA A 197 17.81 -32.16 -14.40
CA ALA A 197 18.26 -32.47 -13.05
C ALA A 197 18.83 -31.24 -12.32
N VAL A 198 19.58 -30.40 -13.02
CA VAL A 198 20.08 -29.12 -12.48
C VAL A 198 18.91 -28.21 -12.10
N VAL A 199 17.89 -28.11 -12.97
CA VAL A 199 16.67 -27.32 -12.67
C VAL A 199 15.95 -27.86 -11.43
N ALA A 200 15.81 -29.19 -11.31
CA ALA A 200 15.19 -29.80 -10.12
C ALA A 200 15.99 -29.52 -8.83
N ALA A 201 17.31 -29.67 -8.87
CA ALA A 201 18.18 -29.39 -7.74
C ALA A 201 18.14 -27.89 -7.35
N LEU A 202 18.22 -27.00 -8.35
CA LEU A 202 18.14 -25.55 -8.13
C LEU A 202 16.77 -25.12 -7.61
N ALA A 203 15.67 -25.80 -7.96
CA ALA A 203 14.34 -25.51 -7.43
C ALA A 203 14.30 -25.65 -5.89
N ILE A 204 14.87 -26.74 -5.37
CA ILE A 204 14.94 -26.97 -3.92
C ILE A 204 15.76 -25.89 -3.23
N ILE A 205 16.91 -25.52 -3.82
CA ILE A 205 17.80 -24.47 -3.28
C ILE A 205 17.08 -23.10 -3.32
N ALA A 206 16.42 -22.79 -4.43
CA ALA A 206 15.72 -21.51 -4.63
C ALA A 206 14.55 -21.34 -3.66
N ILE A 207 13.77 -22.39 -3.44
CA ILE A 207 12.67 -22.39 -2.48
C ILE A 207 13.21 -22.16 -1.06
N GLY A 208 14.23 -22.90 -0.67
CA GLY A 208 14.85 -22.74 0.67
C GLY A 208 15.46 -21.36 0.89
N ASP A 209 16.18 -20.81 -0.11
CA ASP A 209 16.73 -19.47 -0.05
C ASP A 209 15.63 -18.39 0.02
N TYR A 210 14.56 -18.56 -0.75
CA TYR A 210 13.43 -17.60 -0.70
C TYR A 210 12.78 -17.53 0.68
N PHE A 211 12.50 -18.68 1.29
CA PHE A 211 11.96 -18.70 2.65
C PHE A 211 12.90 -18.03 3.67
N PHE A 212 14.18 -18.28 3.54
CA PHE A 212 15.18 -17.63 4.40
C PHE A 212 15.23 -16.11 4.17
N GLN A 213 15.26 -15.65 2.92
CA GLN A 213 15.29 -14.23 2.58
C GLN A 213 14.00 -13.53 3.01
N TYR A 214 12.84 -14.15 2.76
CA TYR A 214 11.54 -13.63 3.19
C TYR A 214 11.47 -13.47 4.71
N ARG A 215 11.87 -14.51 5.46
CA ARG A 215 11.89 -14.46 6.93
C ARG A 215 12.84 -13.39 7.45
N SER A 216 14.02 -13.29 6.87
CA SER A 216 15.01 -12.26 7.21
C SER A 216 14.51 -10.85 6.90
N TRP A 217 13.87 -10.67 5.74
CA TRP A 217 13.25 -9.41 5.38
C TRP A 217 12.09 -9.06 6.32
N PHE A 218 11.20 -9.99 6.60
CA PHE A 218 10.08 -9.79 7.51
C PHE A 218 10.54 -9.41 8.92
N GLN A 219 11.58 -10.05 9.44
CA GLN A 219 12.16 -9.69 10.73
C GLN A 219 12.72 -8.26 10.76
N ARG A 220 13.32 -7.79 9.66
CA ARG A 220 13.77 -6.38 9.56
C ARG A 220 12.64 -5.37 9.49
N GLN A 221 11.44 -5.79 9.12
CA GLN A 221 10.25 -4.93 9.10
C GLN A 221 9.50 -4.91 10.43
N LYS A 222 9.86 -5.76 11.38
CA LYS A 222 9.24 -5.77 12.71
C LYS A 222 9.36 -4.42 13.38
N MET A 223 8.40 -4.13 14.23
CA MET A 223 8.20 -2.82 14.86
C MET A 223 8.22 -2.95 16.40
N SER A 224 8.57 -1.88 17.07
CA SER A 224 8.36 -1.77 18.52
C SER A 224 6.90 -1.41 18.81
N LEU A 225 6.41 -1.74 20.00
CA LEU A 225 5.07 -1.32 20.47
C LEU A 225 4.89 0.20 20.40
N GLN A 226 5.95 0.96 20.57
CA GLN A 226 5.92 2.42 20.51
C GLN A 226 5.76 2.91 19.08
N GLU A 227 6.51 2.35 18.13
CA GLU A 227 6.36 2.66 16.71
C GLU A 227 4.93 2.39 16.21
N ILE A 228 4.32 1.28 16.62
CA ILE A 228 2.93 0.96 16.27
C ILE A 228 1.97 2.03 16.84
N LYS A 229 2.12 2.41 18.11
CA LYS A 229 1.29 3.45 18.73
C LYS A 229 1.44 4.81 18.02
N GLU A 230 2.65 5.16 17.64
CA GLU A 230 2.92 6.40 16.90
C GLU A 230 2.33 6.36 15.49
N GLU A 231 2.42 5.23 14.81
CA GLU A 231 1.82 5.05 13.49
C GLU A 231 0.30 5.14 13.54
N PHE A 232 -0.35 4.53 14.54
CA PHE A 232 -1.78 4.68 14.77
C PHE A 232 -2.18 6.14 15.04
N LYS A 233 -1.41 6.86 15.87
CA LYS A 233 -1.64 8.29 16.11
C LYS A 233 -1.52 9.12 14.84
N GLN A 234 -0.57 8.79 13.95
CA GLN A 234 -0.40 9.50 12.68
C GLN A 234 -1.53 9.20 11.69
N SER A 235 -2.05 7.98 11.68
CA SER A 235 -3.08 7.52 10.73
C SER A 235 -4.49 7.94 11.17
N GLU A 236 -4.84 7.79 12.44
CA GLU A 236 -6.19 8.03 12.96
C GLU A 236 -6.31 9.35 13.72
N GLY A 237 -5.18 10.01 13.97
CA GLY A 237 -5.09 11.19 14.82
C GLY A 237 -4.99 10.84 16.32
N ASP A 238 -4.42 11.74 17.10
CA ASP A 238 -4.30 11.54 18.54
C ASP A 238 -5.68 11.58 19.21
N PRO A 239 -6.11 10.52 19.91
CA PRO A 239 -7.39 10.46 20.62
C PRO A 239 -7.58 11.62 21.61
N HIS A 240 -6.49 12.07 22.25
CA HIS A 240 -6.52 13.22 23.16
C HIS A 240 -6.83 14.52 22.44
N ILE A 241 -6.26 14.75 21.26
CA ILE A 241 -6.55 15.94 20.44
C ILE A 241 -8.00 15.88 19.96
N LYS A 242 -8.48 14.73 19.51
CA LYS A 242 -9.86 14.53 19.06
C LYS A 242 -10.87 14.78 20.20
N GLY A 243 -10.55 14.27 21.40
CA GLY A 243 -11.32 14.54 22.62
C GLY A 243 -11.35 16.04 22.98
N LYS A 244 -10.19 16.70 22.96
CA LYS A 244 -10.07 18.13 23.25
C LYS A 244 -10.81 19.01 22.24
N LEU A 245 -10.74 18.67 20.97
CA LEU A 245 -11.51 19.36 19.93
C LEU A 245 -13.02 19.21 20.13
N ARG A 246 -13.49 18.01 20.51
CA ARG A 246 -14.92 17.79 20.84
C ARG A 246 -15.35 18.63 22.03
N GLN A 247 -14.55 18.67 23.08
CA GLN A 247 -14.80 19.49 24.27
C GLN A 247 -14.84 20.98 23.93
N LEU A 248 -13.87 21.48 23.14
CA LEU A 248 -13.85 22.88 22.70
C LEU A 248 -15.06 23.23 21.83
N ARG A 249 -15.50 22.33 20.94
CA ARG A 249 -16.73 22.56 20.16
C ARG A 249 -17.95 22.66 21.03
N GLN A 250 -18.10 21.79 22.04
CA GLN A 250 -19.21 21.86 23.01
C GLN A 250 -19.17 23.15 23.83
N GLN A 251 -18.00 23.56 24.29
CA GLN A 251 -17.84 24.80 25.02
C GLN A 251 -18.21 26.03 24.17
N ARG A 252 -17.75 26.06 22.91
CA ARG A 252 -18.09 27.14 21.96
C ARG A 252 -19.60 27.16 21.64
N SER A 253 -20.20 26.00 21.45
CA SER A 253 -21.65 25.89 21.21
C SER A 253 -22.45 26.40 22.43
N LYS A 254 -22.10 25.99 23.66
CA LYS A 254 -22.70 26.49 24.88
C LYS A 254 -22.51 28.01 25.03
N LYS A 255 -21.31 28.53 24.76
CA LYS A 255 -21.02 29.97 24.84
C LYS A 255 -21.84 30.77 23.81
N ARG A 256 -21.98 30.26 22.60
CA ARG A 256 -22.78 30.87 21.51
C ARG A 256 -24.27 30.90 21.90
N MET A 257 -24.79 29.76 22.39
CA MET A 257 -26.16 29.66 22.88
C MET A 257 -26.45 30.65 24.01
N MET A 258 -25.56 30.80 25.02
CA MET A 258 -25.71 31.76 26.08
C MET A 258 -25.68 33.21 25.59
N ALA A 259 -24.84 33.53 24.62
CA ALA A 259 -24.81 34.85 23.98
C ALA A 259 -26.05 35.18 23.17
N ALA A 260 -26.88 34.19 22.82
CA ALA A 260 -28.17 34.38 22.13
C ALA A 260 -29.32 34.64 23.10
N VAL A 261 -29.20 34.29 24.38
CA VAL A 261 -30.26 34.52 25.42
C VAL A 261 -30.75 35.96 25.48
N PRO A 262 -29.88 37.01 25.41
CA PRO A 262 -30.34 38.41 25.43
C PRO A 262 -31.26 38.80 24.26
N LYS A 263 -31.29 38.00 23.19
CA LYS A 263 -32.16 38.22 22.02
C LYS A 263 -33.52 37.53 22.16
N ALA A 264 -33.74 36.80 23.24
CA ALA A 264 -35.02 36.13 23.46
C ALA A 264 -36.15 37.13 23.79
N SER A 265 -37.33 36.86 23.30
CA SER A 265 -38.55 37.62 23.60
C SER A 265 -39.19 37.19 24.92
N VAL A 266 -39.03 35.90 25.27
CA VAL A 266 -39.57 35.29 26.50
C VAL A 266 -38.77 34.06 26.88
N ILE A 267 -38.67 33.76 28.17
CA ILE A 267 -38.16 32.53 28.72
C ILE A 267 -39.35 31.73 29.30
N ILE A 268 -39.53 30.52 28.84
CA ILE A 268 -40.49 29.57 29.44
C ILE A 268 -39.73 28.64 30.37
N THR A 269 -40.13 28.55 31.61
CA THR A 269 -39.34 27.83 32.61
C THR A 269 -40.19 26.85 33.42
N ASN A 270 -39.56 25.72 33.77
CA ASN A 270 -39.87 24.95 34.96
C ASN A 270 -38.83 25.35 36.03
N PRO A 271 -39.23 25.95 37.18
CA PRO A 271 -38.30 26.56 38.14
C PRO A 271 -37.19 25.64 38.63
N THR A 272 -37.40 24.35 38.66
CA THR A 272 -36.47 23.38 39.23
C THR A 272 -35.54 22.78 38.19
N HIS A 273 -35.99 22.65 36.92
CA HIS A 273 -35.24 21.83 35.96
C HIS A 273 -34.98 22.45 34.58
N TYR A 274 -35.96 23.10 33.95
CA TYR A 274 -35.88 23.47 32.55
C TYR A 274 -36.04 24.99 32.33
N SER A 275 -35.31 25.51 31.35
CA SER A 275 -35.53 26.84 30.79
C SER A 275 -35.35 26.82 29.27
N VAL A 276 -36.32 27.35 28.54
CA VAL A 276 -36.31 27.47 27.08
C VAL A 276 -36.51 28.93 26.72
N ALA A 277 -35.55 29.52 26.02
CA ALA A 277 -35.58 30.87 25.54
C ALA A 277 -36.09 30.91 24.09
N LEU A 278 -37.17 31.62 23.85
CA LEU A 278 -37.79 31.78 22.56
C LEU A 278 -37.65 33.22 22.07
N SER A 279 -37.25 33.36 20.81
CA SER A 279 -37.24 34.63 20.09
C SER A 279 -38.41 34.68 19.12
N TYR A 280 -39.18 35.75 19.13
CA TYR A 280 -40.27 36.01 18.20
C TYR A 280 -40.33 37.47 17.81
N GLU A 281 -40.27 37.76 16.52
CA GLU A 281 -40.42 39.09 15.98
C GLU A 281 -41.69 39.14 15.08
N ARG A 282 -42.31 40.30 15.00
CA ARG A 282 -43.51 40.49 14.17
C ARG A 282 -43.15 40.19 12.68
N GLY A 283 -43.82 39.21 12.09
CA GLY A 283 -43.58 38.78 10.71
C GLY A 283 -42.91 37.41 10.60
N MET A 284 -42.46 36.82 11.71
CA MET A 284 -42.00 35.44 11.73
C MET A 284 -43.17 34.46 11.70
N SER A 285 -43.02 33.33 10.98
CA SER A 285 -43.98 32.22 10.89
C SER A 285 -44.21 31.55 12.26
N ALA A 286 -43.11 31.38 13.01
CA ALA A 286 -43.14 30.78 14.34
C ALA A 286 -41.99 31.28 15.20
N PRO A 287 -42.11 31.16 16.53
CA PRO A 287 -41.00 31.45 17.46
C PRO A 287 -39.84 30.46 17.28
N ILE A 288 -38.60 30.95 17.39
CA ILE A 288 -37.38 30.18 17.29
C ILE A 288 -36.77 29.97 18.67
N CYS A 289 -36.29 28.77 18.96
CA CYS A 289 -35.57 28.44 20.18
C CYS A 289 -34.14 28.94 20.12
N VAL A 290 -33.78 30.00 20.82
CA VAL A 290 -32.42 30.55 20.82
C VAL A 290 -31.52 29.95 21.92
N ALA A 291 -32.12 29.42 23.00
CA ALA A 291 -31.39 28.68 24.03
C ALA A 291 -32.32 27.73 24.79
N LYS A 292 -31.78 26.57 25.14
CA LYS A 292 -32.45 25.63 26.06
C LYS A 292 -31.44 25.07 27.06
N GLY A 293 -31.88 24.80 28.29
CA GLY A 293 -31.02 24.28 29.34
C GLY A 293 -31.75 23.49 30.40
N VAL A 294 -31.03 22.62 31.07
CA VAL A 294 -31.48 21.84 32.22
C VAL A 294 -30.59 22.15 33.41
N ASP A 295 -31.17 22.14 34.62
CA ASP A 295 -30.52 22.36 35.92
C ASP A 295 -29.61 23.60 35.94
N ASN A 296 -28.29 23.44 36.09
CA ASN A 296 -27.34 24.57 36.16
C ASN A 296 -27.39 25.46 34.92
N LEU A 297 -27.64 24.89 33.75
CA LEU A 297 -27.73 25.62 32.50
C LEU A 297 -29.03 26.43 32.43
N ALA A 298 -30.14 25.85 32.89
CA ALA A 298 -31.42 26.54 33.01
C ALA A 298 -31.33 27.71 34.01
N PHE A 299 -30.58 27.54 35.09
CA PHE A 299 -30.33 28.60 36.06
C PHE A 299 -29.59 29.79 35.43
N LYS A 300 -28.52 29.47 34.66
CA LYS A 300 -27.72 30.48 33.95
C LYS A 300 -28.52 31.26 32.89
N ILE A 301 -29.41 30.55 32.15
CA ILE A 301 -30.32 31.20 31.19
C ILE A 301 -31.23 32.20 31.89
N ARG A 302 -31.81 31.85 33.07
CA ARG A 302 -32.68 32.73 33.85
C ARG A 302 -31.92 33.92 34.46
N GLU A 303 -30.69 33.72 34.89
CA GLU A 303 -29.81 34.78 35.39
C GLU A 303 -29.58 35.82 34.29
N ILE A 304 -29.13 35.41 33.10
CA ILE A 304 -28.94 36.30 31.94
C ILE A 304 -30.26 36.98 31.53
N ALA A 305 -31.38 36.27 31.58
CA ALA A 305 -32.68 36.84 31.27
C ALA A 305 -33.09 37.96 32.23
N ARG A 306 -32.81 37.83 33.52
CA ARG A 306 -33.04 38.86 34.51
C ARG A 306 -32.13 40.10 34.32
N GLU A 307 -30.85 39.86 33.99
CA GLU A 307 -29.92 40.95 33.69
C GLU A 307 -30.32 41.80 32.47
N HIS A 308 -31.08 41.22 31.53
CA HIS A 308 -31.51 41.86 30.29
C HIS A 308 -33.01 42.16 30.22
N ASP A 309 -33.69 42.15 31.39
CA ASP A 309 -35.12 42.43 31.50
C ASP A 309 -36.03 41.60 30.58
N ILE A 310 -35.65 40.32 30.32
CA ILE A 310 -36.42 39.40 29.53
C ILE A 310 -37.49 38.77 30.42
N PRO A 311 -38.75 38.78 29.99
CA PRO A 311 -39.85 38.18 30.76
C PRO A 311 -39.65 36.68 30.93
N ILE A 312 -39.79 36.21 32.18
CA ILE A 312 -39.71 34.77 32.52
C ILE A 312 -41.12 34.36 32.91
N VAL A 313 -41.65 33.38 32.16
CA VAL A 313 -42.98 32.82 32.41
C VAL A 313 -42.83 31.39 32.90
N GLU A 314 -43.43 31.12 34.04
CA GLU A 314 -43.45 29.78 34.60
C GLU A 314 -44.60 28.98 33.98
N ASN A 315 -44.24 27.94 33.27
CA ASN A 315 -45.16 26.95 32.72
C ASN A 315 -44.48 25.59 32.64
N VAL A 316 -44.66 24.79 33.67
CA VAL A 316 -43.95 23.50 33.85
C VAL A 316 -44.21 22.51 32.73
N PRO A 317 -45.47 22.24 32.30
CA PRO A 317 -45.73 21.31 31.21
C PRO A 317 -45.16 21.80 29.89
N LEU A 318 -45.31 23.06 29.55
CA LEU A 318 -44.82 23.63 28.31
C LEU A 318 -43.29 23.68 28.25
N ALA A 319 -42.61 24.07 29.33
CA ALA A 319 -41.14 24.08 29.40
C ALA A 319 -40.56 22.67 29.21
N ARG A 320 -41.20 21.65 29.76
CA ARG A 320 -40.77 20.26 29.60
C ARG A 320 -40.99 19.77 28.17
N ALA A 321 -42.13 20.04 27.58
CA ALA A 321 -42.46 19.68 26.21
C ALA A 321 -41.50 20.33 25.18
N LEU A 322 -41.32 21.66 25.29
CA LEU A 322 -40.40 22.39 24.40
C LEU A 322 -38.96 21.94 24.54
N TYR A 323 -38.47 21.67 25.77
CA TYR A 323 -37.11 21.20 25.96
C TYR A 323 -36.87 19.86 25.28
N ALA A 324 -37.86 18.95 25.24
CA ALA A 324 -37.76 17.62 24.65
C ALA A 324 -37.90 17.64 23.11
N THR A 325 -38.68 18.57 22.55
CA THR A 325 -39.09 18.54 21.14
C THR A 325 -38.37 19.56 20.26
N VAL A 326 -37.87 20.67 20.82
CA VAL A 326 -37.29 21.77 20.03
C VAL A 326 -35.77 21.73 20.07
N GLU A 327 -35.11 21.84 18.94
CA GLU A 327 -33.65 22.06 18.89
C GLU A 327 -33.29 23.55 18.87
N ILE A 328 -32.02 23.86 19.20
CA ILE A 328 -31.52 25.24 19.20
C ILE A 328 -31.44 25.73 17.76
N ASP A 329 -31.85 26.99 17.53
CA ASP A 329 -31.96 27.68 16.25
C ASP A 329 -33.07 27.10 15.33
N GLU A 330 -33.98 26.29 15.86
CA GLU A 330 -35.14 25.77 15.13
C GLU A 330 -36.44 26.41 15.56
N GLU A 331 -37.42 26.43 14.65
CA GLU A 331 -38.80 26.84 14.97
C GLU A 331 -39.45 25.81 15.88
N ILE A 332 -40.34 26.26 16.76
CA ILE A 332 -41.12 25.35 17.60
C ILE A 332 -42.03 24.46 16.74
N PRO A 333 -42.29 23.20 17.15
CA PRO A 333 -43.27 22.35 16.45
C PRO A 333 -44.69 22.93 16.50
N THR A 334 -45.44 22.66 15.44
CA THR A 334 -46.83 23.13 15.30
C THR A 334 -47.75 22.73 16.49
N GLU A 335 -47.46 21.61 17.14
CA GLU A 335 -48.18 21.12 18.31
C GLU A 335 -48.13 22.09 19.48
N HIS A 336 -47.11 22.92 19.60
CA HIS A 336 -46.90 23.86 20.68
C HIS A 336 -47.27 25.30 20.32
N TYR A 337 -47.70 25.57 19.07
CA TYR A 337 -47.99 26.94 18.64
C TYR A 337 -49.02 27.65 19.49
N HIS A 338 -50.14 26.99 19.81
CA HIS A 338 -51.21 27.61 20.60
C HIS A 338 -50.76 28.02 22.01
N ALA A 339 -50.09 27.11 22.71
CA ALA A 339 -49.63 27.37 24.08
C ALA A 339 -48.53 28.43 24.12
N VAL A 340 -47.60 28.44 23.12
CA VAL A 340 -46.54 29.45 23.04
C VAL A 340 -47.10 30.80 22.61
N ALA A 341 -48.09 30.85 21.70
CA ALA A 341 -48.74 32.08 21.29
C ALA A 341 -49.51 32.76 22.44
N GLU A 342 -50.10 31.96 23.32
CA GLU A 342 -50.78 32.48 24.52
C GLU A 342 -49.76 33.15 25.49
N VAL A 343 -48.62 32.48 25.71
CA VAL A 343 -47.53 33.03 26.53
C VAL A 343 -46.94 34.31 25.92
N ILE A 344 -46.63 34.32 24.63
CA ILE A 344 -46.09 35.49 23.95
C ILE A 344 -47.10 36.63 23.95
N GLY A 345 -48.39 36.34 23.67
CA GLY A 345 -49.47 37.31 23.72
C GLY A 345 -49.65 37.94 25.10
N TYR A 346 -49.50 37.13 26.17
CA TYR A 346 -49.48 37.65 27.54
C TYR A 346 -48.31 38.57 27.79
N VAL A 347 -47.12 38.22 27.41
CA VAL A 347 -45.90 39.03 27.56
C VAL A 347 -45.97 40.33 26.77
N MET A 348 -46.49 40.29 25.53
CA MET A 348 -46.65 41.50 24.70
C MET A 348 -47.68 42.48 25.33
N ARG A 349 -48.76 42.01 25.93
CA ARG A 349 -49.73 42.84 26.64
C ARG A 349 -49.12 43.51 27.90
N LEU A 350 -48.30 42.78 28.64
CA LEU A 350 -47.57 43.33 29.77
C LEU A 350 -46.61 44.47 29.34
N LYS A 351 -45.86 44.29 28.25
CA LYS A 351 -44.94 45.31 27.69
C LYS A 351 -45.69 46.56 27.19
N SER A 352 -46.88 46.39 26.56
CA SER A 352 -47.69 47.51 26.06
C SER A 352 -48.38 48.29 27.18
N GLY A 353 -48.77 47.61 28.27
CA GLY A 353 -49.37 48.26 29.47
C GLY A 353 -48.39 49.11 30.31
N PHE A 354 -47.13 48.75 30.35
CA PHE A 354 -46.07 49.53 31.02
C PHE A 354 -45.62 50.78 30.21
N GLY A 355 -45.89 50.84 28.91
CA GLY A 355 -45.58 52.01 28.08
C GLY A 355 -46.61 53.12 28.17
N ALA A 356 -47.83 52.86 28.66
CA ALA A 356 -48.91 53.82 28.72
C ALA A 356 -48.97 54.64 30.05
N SER A 357 -48.14 54.27 31.02
CA SER A 357 -48.11 54.97 32.32
C SER A 357 -46.89 55.92 32.52
N ARG A 358 -46.19 56.20 31.41
CA ARG A 358 -45.05 57.14 31.40
C ARG A 358 -45.18 58.23 30.30
N GLN A 359 -46.39 58.76 30.11
CA GLN A 359 -46.63 60.05 29.42
C GLN A 359 -47.29 61.03 30.40
#